data_c4393a12abdc722c8916abc91354e78d
#
_entry.id   c4393a12abdc722c8916abc91354e78d
#
_cell.length_a   1.000
_cell.length_b   1.000
_cell.length_c   1.000
_cell.angle_alpha   90.00
_cell.angle_beta   90.00
_cell.angle_gamma   90.00
#
_symmetry.space_group_name_H-M   'P 1'
#
loop_
_entity.id
_entity.type
_entity.pdbx_description
1 polymer ?
#
loop_
_entity_poly.entity_id
_entity_poly.type
_entity_poly.pdbx_seq_one_letter_code
_entity_poly.pdbx_strand_id
1 'polypeptide(L)'
;DFIQKYGFRDMYSGGFYPFTTLEEHWAYWSRYIFINRYQNPPKPVYQSLFHLVQSKDYFVLTTNVDHCFQKAGFDKKRLFYTQGDYGLLQCNMFR
;
A
#
# COMPACT_ATOMS: atom_id res chain seq x y z
N ASP A 1 7.82 11.80 16.70
CA ASP A 1 8.29 10.70 15.87
C ASP A 1 7.89 9.37 16.51
N PHE A 2 7.25 8.51 15.73
CA PHE A 2 6.76 7.22 16.21
C PHE A 2 7.87 6.27 16.61
N ILE A 3 8.99 6.29 15.89
CA ILE A 3 10.14 5.43 16.20
C ILE A 3 10.67 5.75 17.61
N GLN A 4 10.82 7.03 17.93
CA GLN A 4 11.31 7.44 19.25
C GLN A 4 10.31 7.15 20.35
N LYS A 5 9.02 7.38 20.08
CA LYS A 5 7.98 7.24 21.09
C LYS A 5 7.68 5.77 21.41
N TYR A 6 7.67 4.90 20.42
CA TYR A 6 7.24 3.51 20.58
C TYR A 6 8.33 2.49 20.35
N GLY A 7 9.53 2.90 19.91
CA GLY A 7 10.65 2.01 19.69
C GLY A 7 10.50 1.10 18.48
N PHE A 8 9.81 1.54 17.43
CA PHE A 8 9.64 0.74 16.23
C PHE A 8 10.98 0.53 15.50
N ARG A 9 11.16 -0.67 14.98
CA ARG A 9 12.33 -0.97 14.15
C ARG A 9 12.15 -0.49 12.72
N ASP A 10 10.94 -0.62 12.22
CA ASP A 10 10.59 -0.25 10.84
C ASP A 10 9.11 0.07 10.76
N MET A 11 8.72 0.61 9.63
CA MET A 11 7.35 1.08 9.41
C MET A 11 6.35 -0.09 9.38
N TYR A 12 6.74 -1.20 8.79
CA TYR A 12 5.85 -2.36 8.68
C TYR A 12 5.53 -2.96 10.05
N SER A 13 6.56 -3.19 10.87
CA SER A 13 6.39 -3.72 12.22
C SER A 13 5.54 -2.81 13.09
N GLY A 14 5.69 -1.49 12.94
CA GLY A 14 4.90 -0.52 13.68
C GLY A 14 3.41 -0.65 13.43
N GLY A 15 3.02 -1.17 12.27
CA GLY A 15 1.61 -1.37 11.94
C GLY A 15 0.91 -2.40 12.82
N PHE A 16 1.67 -3.24 13.49
CA PHE A 16 1.12 -4.27 14.40
C PHE A 16 1.15 -3.85 15.86
N TYR A 17 1.60 -2.64 16.16
CA TYR A 17 1.65 -2.16 17.54
C TYR A 17 0.24 -1.97 18.08
N PRO A 18 -0.05 -2.48 19.32
CA PRO A 18 -1.38 -2.36 19.91
C PRO A 18 -1.56 -0.99 20.57
N PHE A 19 -1.88 0.01 19.77
CA PHE A 19 -2.10 1.36 20.26
C PHE A 19 -3.27 1.38 21.24
N THR A 20 -3.15 2.18 22.30
CA THR A 20 -4.16 2.22 23.36
C THR A 20 -5.42 2.97 22.96
N THR A 21 -5.32 3.89 21.99
CA THR A 21 -6.47 4.67 21.51
C THR A 21 -6.59 4.58 20.01
N LEU A 22 -7.82 4.80 19.51
CA LEU A 22 -8.04 4.87 18.06
C LEU A 22 -7.35 6.08 17.44
N GLU A 23 -7.23 7.17 18.20
CA GLU A 23 -6.55 8.36 17.71
C GLU A 23 -5.08 8.07 17.41
N GLU A 24 -4.39 7.34 18.30
CA GLU A 24 -3.00 6.96 18.06
C GLU A 24 -2.87 5.98 16.90
N HIS A 25 -3.78 5.00 16.84
CA HIS A 25 -3.83 4.04 15.75
C HIS A 25 -3.94 4.74 14.40
N TRP A 26 -4.88 5.65 14.26
CA TRP A 26 -5.09 6.35 12.99
C TRP A 26 -4.05 7.44 12.73
N ALA A 27 -3.44 7.99 13.77
CA ALA A 27 -2.31 8.90 13.58
C ALA A 27 -1.15 8.18 12.89
N TYR A 28 -0.88 6.95 13.29
CA TYR A 28 0.16 6.13 12.66
C TYR A 28 -0.26 5.72 11.24
N TRP A 29 -1.45 5.13 11.10
CA TRP A 29 -1.87 4.54 9.84
C TRP A 29 -2.17 5.58 8.76
N SER A 30 -2.70 6.74 9.13
CA SER A 30 -2.91 7.80 8.13
C SER A 30 -1.60 8.25 7.51
N ARG A 31 -0.56 8.37 8.33
CA ARG A 31 0.78 8.72 7.87
C ARG A 31 1.38 7.63 7.00
N TYR A 32 1.26 6.40 7.45
CA TYR A 32 1.75 5.23 6.74
C TYR A 32 1.12 5.14 5.34
N ILE A 33 -0.20 5.24 5.29
CA ILE A 33 -0.96 5.16 4.03
C ILE A 33 -0.59 6.33 3.12
N PHE A 34 -0.49 7.53 3.67
CA PHE A 34 -0.15 8.71 2.88
C PHE A 34 1.21 8.56 2.21
N ILE A 35 2.21 8.13 2.97
CA ILE A 35 3.57 7.98 2.45
C ILE A 35 3.64 6.89 1.39
N ASN A 36 3.04 5.74 1.65
CA ASN A 36 3.21 4.56 0.79
C ASN A 36 2.23 4.52 -0.39
N ARG A 37 1.07 5.16 -0.27
CA ARG A 37 0.02 5.07 -1.28
C ARG A 37 -0.13 6.36 -2.08
N TYR A 38 -0.12 7.50 -1.39
CA TYR A 38 -0.48 8.77 -2.04
C TYR A 38 0.72 9.66 -2.36
N GLN A 39 1.69 9.75 -1.46
CA GLN A 39 2.88 10.58 -1.66
C GLN A 39 3.93 9.90 -2.52
N ASN A 40 3.93 8.57 -2.53
CA ASN A 40 4.95 7.79 -3.20
C ASN A 40 4.93 8.04 -4.71
N PRO A 41 6.02 8.53 -5.33
CA PRO A 41 6.04 8.73 -6.77
C PRO A 41 6.08 7.41 -7.51
N PRO A 42 5.74 7.39 -8.81
CA PRO A 42 5.87 6.19 -9.61
C PRO A 42 7.30 5.67 -9.57
N LYS A 43 7.46 4.38 -9.30
CA LYS A 43 8.78 3.78 -9.18
C LYS A 43 9.25 3.28 -10.53
N PRO A 44 10.52 3.55 -10.90
CA PRO A 44 11.02 3.17 -12.24
C PRO A 44 10.89 1.69 -12.55
N VAL A 45 11.03 0.82 -11.56
CA VAL A 45 10.95 -0.62 -11.79
C VAL A 45 9.56 -1.03 -12.31
N TYR A 46 8.50 -0.42 -11.80
CA TYR A 46 7.14 -0.73 -12.26
C TYR A 46 6.91 -0.20 -13.68
N GLN A 47 7.46 0.95 -14.01
CA GLN A 47 7.38 1.49 -15.36
C GLN A 47 8.15 0.63 -16.35
N SER A 48 9.32 0.13 -15.96
CA SER A 48 10.12 -0.76 -16.80
C SER A 48 9.37 -2.07 -17.07
N LEU A 49 8.72 -2.63 -16.05
CA LEU A 49 7.90 -3.82 -16.20
C LEU A 49 6.72 -3.56 -17.15
N PHE A 50 6.07 -2.42 -17.01
CA PHE A 50 4.96 -2.07 -17.87
C PHE A 50 5.41 -1.98 -19.34
N HIS A 51 6.52 -1.31 -19.60
CA HIS A 51 7.06 -1.21 -20.96
C HIS A 51 7.40 -2.58 -21.54
N LEU A 52 7.87 -3.49 -20.69
CA LEU A 52 8.21 -4.84 -21.14
C LEU A 52 6.98 -5.63 -21.59
N VAL A 53 5.85 -5.48 -20.89
CA VAL A 53 4.68 -6.33 -21.09
C VAL A 53 3.52 -5.67 -21.84
N GLN A 54 3.54 -4.33 -22.02
CA GLN A 54 2.38 -3.59 -22.53
C GLN A 54 1.91 -4.05 -23.93
N SER A 55 2.81 -4.58 -24.73
CA SER A 55 2.48 -5.09 -26.07
C SER A 55 2.18 -6.59 -26.08
N LYS A 56 2.14 -7.22 -24.91
CA LYS A 56 1.94 -8.66 -24.73
C LYS A 56 0.63 -8.93 -24.04
N ASP A 57 0.20 -10.18 -24.14
CA ASP A 57 -0.95 -10.63 -23.36
C ASP A 57 -0.46 -10.97 -21.94
N TYR A 58 -0.70 -10.07 -21.01
CA TYR A 58 -0.19 -10.18 -19.64
C TYR A 58 -1.32 -10.16 -18.62
N PHE A 59 -1.01 -10.65 -17.44
CA PHE A 59 -1.87 -10.52 -16.26
C PHE A 59 -0.99 -10.37 -15.02
N VAL A 60 -1.37 -9.48 -14.11
CA VAL A 60 -0.62 -9.23 -12.87
C VAL A 60 -1.41 -9.75 -11.69
N LEU A 61 -0.76 -10.60 -10.90
CA LEU A 61 -1.28 -11.06 -9.62
C LEU A 61 -0.31 -10.56 -8.56
N THR A 62 -0.78 -9.73 -7.63
CA THR A 62 0.10 -9.13 -6.64
C THR A 62 -0.52 -9.17 -5.24
N THR A 63 0.34 -9.33 -4.24
CA THR A 63 -0.03 -9.18 -2.83
C THR A 63 0.27 -7.76 -2.32
N ASN A 64 0.88 -6.91 -3.16
CA ASN A 64 1.21 -5.54 -2.77
C ASN A 64 -0.06 -4.69 -2.66
N VAL A 65 -0.05 -3.77 -1.70
CA VAL A 65 -1.21 -2.93 -1.38
C VAL A 65 -0.95 -1.45 -1.61
N ASP A 66 0.18 -1.10 -2.20
CA ASP A 66 0.65 0.28 -2.36
C ASP A 66 0.21 0.96 -3.65
N HIS A 67 -0.58 0.28 -4.48
CA HIS A 67 -1.13 0.83 -5.72
C HIS A 67 -0.08 1.12 -6.80
N CYS A 68 1.12 0.57 -6.68
CA CYS A 68 2.22 0.90 -7.59
C CYS A 68 1.98 0.44 -9.02
N PHE A 69 1.37 -0.73 -9.22
CA PHE A 69 1.06 -1.20 -10.57
C PHE A 69 0.07 -0.26 -11.28
N GLN A 70 -0.95 0.18 -10.57
CA GLN A 70 -1.94 1.10 -11.12
C GLN A 70 -1.30 2.45 -11.46
N LYS A 71 -0.41 2.96 -10.58
CA LYS A 71 0.31 4.22 -10.83
C LYS A 71 1.20 4.16 -12.05
N ALA A 72 1.74 2.98 -12.36
CA ALA A 72 2.61 2.79 -13.52
C ALA A 72 1.82 2.66 -14.83
N GLY A 73 0.49 2.58 -14.76
CA GLY A 73 -0.36 2.54 -15.95
C GLY A 73 -0.86 1.16 -16.35
N PHE A 74 -0.66 0.14 -15.50
CA PHE A 74 -1.18 -1.20 -15.80
C PHE A 74 -2.70 -1.17 -15.87
N ASP A 75 -3.26 -1.94 -16.81
CA ASP A 75 -4.70 -2.02 -17.01
C ASP A 75 -5.36 -2.71 -15.82
N LYS A 76 -6.36 -2.05 -15.22
CA LYS A 76 -7.10 -2.60 -14.07
C LYS A 76 -7.73 -3.95 -14.38
N LYS A 77 -8.13 -4.19 -15.62
CA LYS A 77 -8.74 -5.45 -16.03
C LYS A 77 -7.74 -6.60 -16.07
N ARG A 78 -6.45 -6.30 -16.04
CA ARG A 78 -5.36 -7.27 -16.09
C ARG A 78 -4.61 -7.34 -14.77
N LEU A 79 -5.23 -6.85 -13.69
CA LEU A 79 -4.57 -6.71 -12.40
C LEU A 79 -5.48 -7.26 -11.31
N PHE A 80 -4.96 -8.19 -10.54
CA PHE A 80 -5.65 -8.72 -9.35
C PHE A 80 -4.75 -8.54 -8.13
N TYR A 81 -5.20 -7.76 -7.16
CA TYR A 81 -4.47 -7.50 -5.92
C TYR A 81 -5.19 -8.19 -4.77
N THR A 82 -4.59 -9.28 -4.28
CA THR A 82 -5.24 -10.23 -3.37
C THR A 82 -5.35 -9.74 -1.93
N GLN A 83 -4.49 -8.80 -1.53
CA GLN A 83 -4.45 -8.31 -0.14
C GLN A 83 -5.14 -6.95 0.02
N GLY A 84 -5.76 -6.43 -1.04
CA GLY A 84 -6.44 -5.14 -1.00
C GLY A 84 -5.56 -3.97 -1.43
N ASP A 85 -5.90 -2.79 -0.96
CA ASP A 85 -5.23 -1.54 -1.34
C ASP A 85 -5.30 -0.60 -0.14
N TYR A 86 -4.20 0.09 0.16
CA TYR A 86 -4.16 1.05 1.27
C TYR A 86 -5.16 2.20 1.11
N GLY A 87 -5.67 2.41 -0.10
CA GLY A 87 -6.71 3.41 -0.33
C GLY A 87 -8.11 2.96 0.06
N LEU A 88 -8.29 1.70 0.46
CA LEU A 88 -9.58 1.13 0.83
C LEU A 88 -9.64 0.92 2.34
N LEU A 89 -10.77 1.32 2.93
CA LEU A 89 -11.02 1.13 4.35
C LEU A 89 -12.25 0.25 4.52
N GLN A 90 -12.23 -0.57 5.56
CA GLN A 90 -13.33 -1.48 5.86
C GLN A 90 -13.71 -1.38 7.33
N CYS A 91 -15.01 -1.30 7.59
CA CYS A 91 -15.52 -1.30 8.95
C CYS A 91 -15.37 -2.70 9.56
N ASN A 92 -14.77 -2.78 10.72
CA ASN A 92 -14.57 -4.06 11.40
C ASN A 92 -15.82 -4.57 12.10
N MET A 93 -16.88 -3.76 12.14
CA MET A 93 -18.18 -4.16 12.70
C MET A 93 -19.14 -4.70 11.64
N PHE A 94 -18.68 -4.85 10.43
CA PHE A 94 -19.47 -5.37 9.33
C PHE A 94 -19.85 -6.83 9.59
N ARG A 95 -21.09 -7.17 9.26
CA ARG A 95 -21.65 -8.53 9.38
C ARG A 95 -21.91 -9.14 8.03
#